data_8d6ffece3dd4af23fd713fc7db9bb981
#
_entry.id   8d6ffece3dd4af23fd713fc7db9bb981
#
_cell.length_a   1.000
_cell.length_b   1.000
_cell.length_c   1.000
_cell.angle_alpha   90.00
_cell.angle_beta   90.00
_cell.angle_gamma   90.00
#
_symmetry.space_group_name_H-M   'P 1'
#
loop_
_entity.id
_entity.type
_entity.pdbx_description
1 polymer ?
#
loop_
_entity_poly.entity_id
_entity_poly.type
_entity_poly.pdbx_seq_one_letter_code
_entity_poly.pdbx_strand_id
1 'polypeptide(L)'
;MIRSLVLVFLALMLLSSPAYAGWLDDVSNGVRNIKDITDTSKDVVKQPETKQDPGKDSADRDVPEARPSKTSQKSGSEEGGQDIVASEEIYGKYDFIPGDKVIFYDDFSDTDVGEFPRKWSLKGPGAGGNTVEVVDYKGKRYLRSVPPASKEEGVAATVLFIRFTENNDMPEKFTVEFDAVLAQTNGYPNQYTLLMFDENGWPTHTPGSIYISGEQGKSHNTATSVDKNDGRTHHIAVSVNGTFVKAYIDNQRVVNDPDAVTRPIKFIGMHLFANHGYSETVMFTNFRLAEGGKDIRSALNTEGKIVTHGILFDTGSDKIRPESLPTLKKILAILEESPDLKFSIEGHTDNQGKREINQPLSEKRANAVKSWLTGKGISEARLKTRGWGDTKPIDTNDMPEGRANNRRVEFVKY
;
A
#
# COMPACT_ATOMS: atom_id res chain seq x y z
N MET A 1 33.97 -7.94 -36.35
CA MET A 1 33.93 -6.48 -36.45
C MET A 1 32.53 -5.84 -36.52
N ILE A 2 31.49 -6.54 -36.88
CA ILE A 2 30.13 -5.97 -37.00
C ILE A 2 29.37 -5.90 -35.66
N ARG A 3 29.70 -6.72 -34.69
CA ARG A 3 29.06 -6.71 -33.36
C ARG A 3 29.50 -5.55 -32.45
N SER A 4 30.66 -4.98 -32.66
CA SER A 4 31.17 -3.84 -31.87
C SER A 4 30.64 -2.48 -32.36
N LEU A 5 30.18 -2.37 -33.61
CA LEU A 5 29.63 -1.11 -34.12
C LEU A 5 28.16 -0.87 -33.69
N VAL A 6 27.40 -1.93 -33.48
CA VAL A 6 26.00 -1.82 -33.05
C VAL A 6 25.90 -1.37 -31.59
N LEU A 7 26.82 -1.77 -30.72
CA LEU A 7 26.86 -1.33 -29.32
C LEU A 7 27.25 0.15 -29.17
N VAL A 8 28.06 0.70 -30.07
CA VAL A 8 28.44 2.13 -30.04
C VAL A 8 27.31 3.02 -30.56
N PHE A 9 26.48 2.56 -31.51
CA PHE A 9 25.34 3.33 -32.04
C PHE A 9 24.13 3.33 -31.06
N LEU A 10 23.92 2.25 -30.28
CA LEU A 10 22.90 2.26 -29.20
C LEU A 10 23.28 3.18 -28.05
N ALA A 11 24.56 3.31 -27.72
CA ALA A 11 25.04 4.23 -26.68
C ALA A 11 24.91 5.72 -27.06
N LEU A 12 24.91 6.05 -28.34
CA LEU A 12 24.84 7.45 -28.83
C LEU A 12 23.40 7.98 -28.99
N MET A 13 22.39 7.11 -29.11
CA MET A 13 20.97 7.53 -29.12
C MET A 13 20.34 7.74 -27.74
N LEU A 14 20.99 7.30 -26.66
CA LEU A 14 20.54 7.46 -25.28
C LEU A 14 20.93 8.79 -24.62
N LEU A 15 21.68 9.65 -25.32
CA LEU A 15 22.22 10.90 -24.77
C LEU A 15 21.35 12.16 -25.07
N SER A 16 20.13 12.03 -25.58
CA SER A 16 19.35 13.17 -26.00
C SER A 16 18.17 13.60 -25.12
N SER A 17 18.11 13.14 -23.87
CA SER A 17 17.13 13.65 -22.90
C SER A 17 17.83 14.20 -21.65
N PRO A 18 17.77 15.52 -21.40
CA PRO A 18 18.50 16.16 -20.30
C PRO A 18 18.04 15.73 -18.89
N ALA A 19 16.87 15.11 -18.76
CA ALA A 19 16.34 14.65 -17.48
C ALA A 19 16.98 13.35 -16.95
N TYR A 20 17.68 12.58 -17.78
CA TYR A 20 18.25 11.28 -17.43
C TYR A 20 19.76 11.27 -17.24
N ALA A 21 20.49 12.24 -17.80
CA ALA A 21 21.94 12.34 -17.64
C ALA A 21 22.32 12.61 -16.16
N GLY A 22 21.55 13.44 -15.45
CA GLY A 22 21.79 13.75 -14.04
C GLY A 22 21.64 12.56 -13.10
N TRP A 23 20.71 11.64 -13.36
CA TRP A 23 20.46 10.50 -12.47
C TRP A 23 21.58 9.45 -12.46
N LEU A 24 22.22 9.16 -13.60
CA LEU A 24 23.38 8.24 -13.67
C LEU A 24 24.62 8.82 -12.96
N ASP A 25 24.77 10.14 -13.00
CA ASP A 25 25.84 10.83 -12.28
C ASP A 25 25.56 10.81 -10.76
N ASP A 26 24.32 10.97 -10.33
CA ASP A 26 23.92 10.95 -8.92
C ASP A 26 24.10 9.57 -8.29
N VAL A 27 23.73 8.47 -8.97
CA VAL A 27 23.96 7.11 -8.50
C VAL A 27 25.46 6.78 -8.47
N SER A 28 26.23 7.21 -9.46
CA SER A 28 27.68 6.98 -9.50
C SER A 28 28.43 7.77 -8.41
N ASN A 29 27.94 8.96 -8.06
CA ASN A 29 28.48 9.78 -6.99
C ASN A 29 28.10 9.25 -5.58
N GLY A 30 26.87 8.73 -5.42
CA GLY A 30 26.44 8.03 -4.19
C GLY A 30 27.32 6.81 -3.87
N VAL A 31 27.67 6.01 -4.88
CA VAL A 31 28.53 4.83 -4.72
C VAL A 31 30.00 5.22 -4.42
N ARG A 32 30.51 6.34 -4.93
CA ARG A 32 31.86 6.82 -4.60
C ARG A 32 31.97 7.29 -3.15
N ASN A 33 30.95 8.00 -2.64
CA ASN A 33 30.93 8.49 -1.26
C ASN A 33 30.87 7.35 -0.23
N ILE A 34 30.29 6.19 -0.54
CA ILE A 34 30.29 5.03 0.34
C ILE A 34 31.70 4.43 0.48
N LYS A 35 32.55 4.47 -0.54
CA LYS A 35 33.96 4.02 -0.44
C LYS A 35 34.80 4.93 0.46
N ASP A 36 34.61 6.23 0.40
CA ASP A 36 35.36 7.19 1.20
C ASP A 36 34.98 7.16 2.70
N ILE A 37 33.71 6.80 3.04
CA ILE A 37 33.27 6.63 4.43
C ILE A 37 33.85 5.37 5.08
N THR A 38 34.12 4.31 4.33
CA THR A 38 34.73 3.08 4.88
C THR A 38 36.23 3.21 5.18
N ASP A 39 36.93 4.13 4.54
CA ASP A 39 38.35 4.36 4.79
C ASP A 39 38.63 5.36 5.93
N THR A 40 37.66 6.24 6.26
CA THR A 40 37.83 7.23 7.34
C THR A 40 37.41 6.75 8.73
N SER A 41 36.81 5.57 8.89
CA SER A 41 36.34 5.05 10.18
C SER A 41 37.36 4.31 11.05
N LYS A 42 38.65 4.34 10.69
CA LYS A 42 39.72 3.64 11.45
C LYS A 42 40.41 4.47 12.51
N ASP A 43 40.19 5.75 12.63
CA ASP A 43 41.03 6.64 13.46
C ASP A 43 40.32 7.53 14.49
N VAL A 44 39.19 7.22 15.06
CA VAL A 44 38.69 7.99 16.23
C VAL A 44 37.98 7.10 17.25
N VAL A 45 38.77 6.51 18.16
CA VAL A 45 38.29 6.10 19.49
C VAL A 45 39.01 6.95 20.53
N LYS A 46 38.40 8.00 21.00
CA LYS A 46 38.70 8.61 22.32
C LYS A 46 37.43 9.24 22.87
N GLN A 47 37.00 8.71 24.01
CA GLN A 47 35.97 9.30 24.88
C GLN A 47 36.49 10.59 25.55
N PRO A 48 35.61 11.52 25.92
CA PRO A 48 35.80 12.31 27.11
C PRO A 48 34.67 12.19 28.13
N GLU A 49 35.11 12.33 29.36
CA GLU A 49 34.43 12.16 30.64
C GLU A 49 33.33 13.18 30.93
N THR A 50 32.42 12.72 31.78
CA THR A 50 31.37 13.45 32.50
C THR A 50 31.91 14.61 33.36
N LYS A 51 31.16 15.76 33.37
CA LYS A 51 31.09 16.67 34.51
C LYS A 51 29.62 17.05 34.79
N GLN A 52 29.19 16.66 35.98
CA GLN A 52 28.02 17.19 36.68
C GLN A 52 28.33 18.58 37.21
N ASP A 53 27.37 19.47 37.25
CA ASP A 53 27.11 20.32 38.40
C ASP A 53 25.68 20.93 38.39
N PRO A 54 25.14 21.22 39.55
CA PRO A 54 23.70 21.32 39.80
C PRO A 54 23.20 22.75 40.11
N GLY A 55 21.90 22.93 39.99
CA GLY A 55 21.26 23.89 40.85
C GLY A 55 20.30 24.93 40.24
N LYS A 56 19.10 24.85 40.73
CA LYS A 56 18.18 25.93 41.18
C LYS A 56 17.09 26.51 40.27
N ASP A 57 15.93 26.26 40.77
CA ASP A 57 14.80 27.14 41.21
C ASP A 57 13.71 27.49 40.18
N SER A 58 12.59 26.89 40.50
CA SER A 58 11.20 27.37 40.67
C SER A 58 10.73 28.64 39.96
N ALA A 59 9.63 28.56 39.26
CA ALA A 59 8.47 29.44 39.40
C ALA A 59 7.20 28.93 38.76
N ASP A 60 6.19 28.80 39.58
CA ASP A 60 4.75 28.68 39.29
C ASP A 60 4.26 29.60 38.18
N ARG A 61 3.36 29.12 37.32
CA ARG A 61 2.28 29.95 36.75
C ARG A 61 1.08 29.08 36.30
N ASP A 62 -0.02 29.50 36.81
CA ASP A 62 -1.40 29.11 36.71
C ASP A 62 -1.90 28.66 35.32
N VAL A 63 -2.71 27.60 35.35
CA VAL A 63 -3.58 27.14 34.25
C VAL A 63 -5.00 27.59 34.58
N PRO A 64 -5.75 28.23 33.66
CA PRO A 64 -7.18 28.44 33.84
C PRO A 64 -7.98 27.28 33.32
N GLU A 65 -8.84 26.73 34.16
CA GLU A 65 -9.91 25.79 33.85
C GLU A 65 -10.87 26.32 32.77
N ALA A 66 -11.16 25.53 31.74
CA ALA A 66 -12.27 25.75 30.81
C ALA A 66 -13.42 24.80 31.09
N ARG A 67 -14.59 25.37 31.36
CA ARG A 67 -15.87 24.70 31.62
C ARG A 67 -16.41 23.97 30.37
N PRO A 68 -17.15 22.85 30.51
CA PRO A 68 -17.73 22.13 29.41
C PRO A 68 -19.01 22.79 28.88
N SER A 69 -19.08 23.02 27.60
CA SER A 69 -20.31 23.38 26.89
C SER A 69 -21.11 22.14 26.51
N LYS A 70 -22.39 22.13 26.89
CA LYS A 70 -23.41 21.15 26.51
C LYS A 70 -23.66 21.27 25.02
N THR A 71 -23.50 20.16 24.27
CA THR A 71 -23.99 20.06 22.90
C THR A 71 -25.00 18.92 22.82
N SER A 72 -26.13 19.26 22.29
CA SER A 72 -27.31 18.45 22.07
C SER A 72 -27.06 17.25 21.15
N GLN A 73 -27.59 16.09 21.55
CA GLN A 73 -27.76 14.92 20.70
C GLN A 73 -28.70 15.24 19.52
N LYS A 74 -28.22 15.00 18.32
CA LYS A 74 -29.06 14.83 17.13
C LYS A 74 -28.75 13.47 16.53
N SER A 75 -29.77 12.66 16.43
CA SER A 75 -29.81 11.34 15.80
C SER A 75 -29.40 11.44 14.33
N GLY A 76 -28.27 10.78 13.95
CA GLY A 76 -27.83 10.66 12.58
C GLY A 76 -27.87 9.20 12.13
N SER A 77 -28.85 8.82 11.35
CA SER A 77 -28.98 7.51 10.72
C SER A 77 -29.18 7.54 9.19
N GLU A 78 -28.90 8.69 8.52
CA GLU A 78 -29.11 8.82 7.06
C GLU A 78 -27.87 9.26 6.24
N GLU A 79 -26.73 9.58 6.84
CA GLU A 79 -25.58 10.13 6.09
C GLU A 79 -24.75 9.08 5.33
N GLY A 80 -24.71 7.82 5.76
CA GLY A 80 -23.85 6.80 5.13
C GLY A 80 -24.24 6.38 3.71
N GLY A 81 -25.51 6.54 3.33
CA GLY A 81 -26.02 6.17 2.00
C GLY A 81 -25.73 7.22 0.93
N GLN A 82 -25.75 8.50 1.30
CA GLN A 82 -25.57 9.61 0.35
C GLN A 82 -24.12 9.76 -0.11
N ASP A 83 -23.15 9.56 0.79
CA ASP A 83 -21.72 9.63 0.45
C ASP A 83 -21.30 8.52 -0.54
N ILE A 84 -21.88 7.32 -0.43
CA ILE A 84 -21.59 6.21 -1.36
C ILE A 84 -22.22 6.46 -2.72
N VAL A 85 -23.43 7.02 -2.78
CA VAL A 85 -24.13 7.31 -4.05
C VAL A 85 -23.43 8.43 -4.83
N ALA A 86 -23.01 9.50 -4.16
CA ALA A 86 -22.24 10.58 -4.80
C ALA A 86 -20.88 10.08 -5.33
N SER A 87 -20.29 9.07 -4.70
CA SER A 87 -19.05 8.48 -5.16
C SER A 87 -19.21 7.55 -6.39
N GLU A 88 -20.40 6.96 -6.61
CA GLU A 88 -20.62 6.04 -7.75
C GLU A 88 -20.44 6.71 -9.12
N GLU A 89 -20.79 7.98 -9.29
CA GLU A 89 -20.58 8.73 -10.53
C GLU A 89 -19.11 9.00 -10.80
N ILE A 90 -18.32 9.22 -9.75
CA ILE A 90 -16.87 9.51 -9.83
C ILE A 90 -16.08 8.22 -10.09
N TYR A 91 -16.55 7.07 -9.56
CA TYR A 91 -15.85 5.78 -9.59
C TYR A 91 -16.12 4.92 -10.85
N GLY A 92 -16.74 5.45 -11.88
CA GLY A 92 -17.16 4.68 -13.06
C GLY A 92 -16.06 3.93 -13.80
N LYS A 93 -14.76 4.24 -13.54
CA LYS A 93 -13.60 3.55 -14.11
C LYS A 93 -12.79 2.75 -13.08
N TYR A 94 -13.15 2.78 -11.81
CA TYR A 94 -12.48 2.02 -10.77
C TYR A 94 -12.99 0.58 -10.78
N ASP A 95 -12.17 -0.35 -11.24
CA ASP A 95 -12.51 -1.78 -11.40
C ASP A 95 -11.51 -2.69 -10.67
N PHE A 96 -10.75 -2.13 -9.71
CA PHE A 96 -9.81 -2.89 -8.90
C PHE A 96 -10.51 -3.83 -7.93
N ILE A 97 -10.05 -5.07 -7.86
CA ILE A 97 -10.48 -6.07 -6.90
C ILE A 97 -9.24 -6.69 -6.29
N PRO A 98 -9.08 -6.59 -4.97
CA PRO A 98 -7.97 -7.21 -4.27
C PRO A 98 -7.91 -8.72 -4.48
N GLY A 99 -6.70 -9.26 -4.53
CA GLY A 99 -6.49 -10.70 -4.55
C GLY A 99 -7.03 -11.36 -3.26
N ASP A 100 -7.41 -12.61 -3.35
CA ASP A 100 -8.09 -13.33 -2.26
C ASP A 100 -7.13 -13.94 -1.25
N LYS A 101 -5.92 -14.33 -1.67
CA LYS A 101 -4.92 -14.97 -0.83
C LYS A 101 -3.73 -14.04 -0.63
N VAL A 102 -3.60 -13.49 0.57
CA VAL A 102 -2.44 -12.68 0.95
C VAL A 102 -1.21 -13.58 1.05
N ILE A 103 -0.17 -13.25 0.28
CA ILE A 103 1.13 -13.94 0.27
C ILE A 103 2.23 -13.13 0.95
N PHE A 104 2.04 -11.81 1.07
CA PHE A 104 2.91 -10.95 1.86
C PHE A 104 2.10 -9.76 2.38
N TYR A 105 2.28 -9.43 3.65
CA TYR A 105 1.69 -8.25 4.27
C TYR A 105 2.66 -7.62 5.28
N ASP A 106 2.80 -6.31 5.22
CA ASP A 106 3.58 -5.58 6.19
C ASP A 106 2.96 -4.21 6.50
N ASP A 107 2.55 -4.04 7.74
CA ASP A 107 2.12 -2.77 8.33
C ASP A 107 3.20 -2.21 9.28
N PHE A 108 4.37 -2.86 9.27
CA PHE A 108 5.54 -2.53 10.10
C PHE A 108 5.30 -2.59 11.61
N SER A 109 4.20 -3.19 12.06
CA SER A 109 3.86 -3.29 13.49
C SER A 109 4.78 -4.23 14.28
N ASP A 110 5.48 -5.12 13.59
CA ASP A 110 6.44 -6.09 14.15
C ASP A 110 7.88 -5.56 14.25
N THR A 111 8.09 -4.31 13.85
CA THR A 111 9.42 -3.66 13.85
C THR A 111 9.40 -2.42 14.75
N ASP A 112 10.43 -2.25 15.57
CA ASP A 112 10.56 -1.11 16.44
C ASP A 112 10.83 0.19 15.65
N VAL A 113 10.45 1.33 16.23
CA VAL A 113 10.72 2.65 15.63
C VAL A 113 12.23 2.89 15.58
N GLY A 114 12.71 3.37 14.44
CA GLY A 114 14.12 3.60 14.15
C GLY A 114 14.83 2.40 13.55
N GLU A 115 14.19 1.23 13.50
CA GLU A 115 14.80 0.00 13.00
C GLU A 115 14.46 -0.27 11.52
N PHE A 116 15.33 -1.08 10.88
CA PHE A 116 15.11 -1.57 9.53
C PHE A 116 13.98 -2.62 9.50
N PRO A 117 13.05 -2.59 8.52
CA PRO A 117 11.90 -3.49 8.48
C PRO A 117 12.33 -4.96 8.30
N ARG A 118 11.82 -5.83 9.15
CA ARG A 118 12.28 -7.24 9.26
C ARG A 118 12.04 -8.08 8.02
N LYS A 119 10.97 -7.79 7.29
CA LYS A 119 10.53 -8.54 6.10
C LYS A 119 11.12 -8.03 4.80
N TRP A 120 11.93 -6.98 4.85
CA TRP A 120 12.53 -6.35 3.68
C TRP A 120 14.03 -6.63 3.58
N SER A 121 14.60 -6.39 2.42
CA SER A 121 16.00 -6.66 2.13
C SER A 121 16.58 -5.59 1.21
N LEU A 122 17.82 -5.22 1.47
CA LEU A 122 18.66 -4.49 0.53
C LEU A 122 19.47 -5.44 -0.38
N LYS A 123 18.97 -6.66 -0.60
CA LYS A 123 19.55 -7.66 -1.53
C LYS A 123 18.59 -7.83 -2.70
N GLY A 124 19.08 -7.56 -3.90
CA GLY A 124 18.33 -7.68 -5.14
C GLY A 124 18.95 -6.80 -6.24
N PRO A 125 18.45 -6.89 -7.47
CA PRO A 125 18.96 -6.07 -8.57
C PRO A 125 18.80 -4.57 -8.28
N GLY A 126 19.92 -3.84 -8.16
CA GLY A 126 19.95 -2.41 -7.87
C GLY A 126 19.48 -2.00 -6.48
N ALA A 127 19.40 -2.94 -5.53
CA ALA A 127 19.10 -2.64 -4.14
C ALA A 127 20.18 -1.75 -3.51
N GLY A 128 19.76 -0.86 -2.61
CA GLY A 128 20.63 0.07 -1.91
C GLY A 128 20.09 1.48 -1.89
N GLY A 129 20.93 2.43 -1.58
CA GLY A 129 20.59 3.84 -1.43
C GLY A 129 20.64 4.31 0.02
N ASN A 130 19.81 5.26 0.37
CA ASN A 130 19.73 5.80 1.72
C ASN A 130 19.21 4.77 2.72
N THR A 131 19.47 5.02 3.98
CA THR A 131 18.90 4.23 5.09
C THR A 131 17.37 4.34 5.08
N VAL A 132 16.71 3.26 5.46
CA VAL A 132 15.27 3.25 5.74
C VAL A 132 15.04 2.87 7.19
N GLU A 133 13.98 3.39 7.76
CA GLU A 133 13.59 3.09 9.14
C GLU A 133 12.07 3.07 9.28
N VAL A 134 11.60 2.33 10.27
CA VAL A 134 10.19 2.37 10.69
C VAL A 134 9.96 3.60 11.57
N VAL A 135 8.92 4.36 11.28
CA VAL A 135 8.53 5.56 12.05
C VAL A 135 7.08 5.45 12.53
N ASP A 136 6.76 6.15 13.61
CA ASP A 136 5.37 6.41 13.98
C ASP A 136 4.90 7.71 13.33
N TYR A 137 3.87 7.63 12.51
CA TYR A 137 3.26 8.77 11.87
C TYR A 137 1.74 8.74 12.07
N LYS A 138 1.21 9.71 12.80
CA LYS A 138 -0.22 9.80 13.12
C LYS A 138 -0.80 8.53 13.77
N GLY A 139 0.00 7.89 14.63
CA GLY A 139 -0.40 6.68 15.37
C GLY A 139 -0.39 5.39 14.54
N LYS A 140 0.30 5.37 13.41
CA LYS A 140 0.54 4.19 12.57
C LYS A 140 2.02 4.05 12.23
N ARG A 141 2.47 2.83 11.99
CA ARG A 141 3.83 2.54 11.54
C ARG A 141 3.94 2.77 10.04
N TYR A 142 5.00 3.44 9.63
CA TYR A 142 5.37 3.64 8.23
C TYR A 142 6.84 3.29 8.04
N LEU A 143 7.18 2.78 6.87
CA LEU A 143 8.56 2.70 6.42
C LEU A 143 8.88 3.98 5.66
N ARG A 144 9.91 4.69 6.09
CA ARG A 144 10.40 5.89 5.40
C ARG A 144 11.82 5.73 4.90
N SER A 145 12.16 6.42 3.80
CA SER A 145 13.53 6.66 3.40
C SER A 145 14.09 7.81 4.25
N VAL A 146 15.22 7.57 4.92
CA VAL A 146 15.88 8.58 5.76
C VAL A 146 16.61 9.56 4.85
N PRO A 147 16.29 10.85 4.88
CA PRO A 147 16.98 11.84 4.07
C PRO A 147 18.44 11.98 4.53
N PRO A 148 19.38 12.37 3.64
CA PRO A 148 20.77 12.60 4.00
C PRO A 148 20.88 13.76 5.00
N ALA A 149 21.91 13.73 5.86
CA ALA A 149 22.08 14.71 6.93
C ALA A 149 22.36 16.14 6.43
N SER A 150 22.87 16.29 5.21
CA SER A 150 23.19 17.59 4.63
C SER A 150 22.14 18.03 3.61
N LYS A 151 21.71 19.30 3.70
CA LYS A 151 20.74 19.90 2.78
C LYS A 151 21.27 20.07 1.37
N GLU A 152 22.57 19.97 1.16
CA GLU A 152 23.25 20.17 -0.10
C GLU A 152 23.35 18.88 -0.93
N GLU A 153 23.18 17.71 -0.31
CA GLU A 153 23.27 16.39 -0.96
C GLU A 153 21.93 15.76 -1.38
N GLY A 154 20.93 16.44 -1.34
CA GLY A 154 19.62 16.59 -1.98
C GLY A 154 18.79 15.40 -2.41
N VAL A 155 19.15 14.14 -2.28
CA VAL A 155 18.32 13.03 -2.77
C VAL A 155 18.11 11.97 -1.70
N ALA A 156 16.85 11.75 -1.29
CA ALA A 156 16.46 10.55 -0.55
C ALA A 156 16.01 9.49 -1.56
N ALA A 157 16.85 8.48 -1.81
CA ALA A 157 16.53 7.39 -2.72
C ALA A 157 16.91 6.05 -2.09
N THR A 158 15.99 5.11 -2.06
CA THR A 158 16.23 3.76 -1.56
C THR A 158 15.47 2.73 -2.38
N VAL A 159 16.16 1.67 -2.77
CA VAL A 159 15.58 0.49 -3.41
C VAL A 159 15.65 -0.68 -2.46
N LEU A 160 14.52 -1.27 -2.15
CA LEU A 160 14.42 -2.43 -1.26
C LEU A 160 13.42 -3.44 -1.82
N PHE A 161 13.60 -4.71 -1.44
CA PHE A 161 12.80 -5.83 -1.91
C PHE A 161 12.18 -6.58 -0.74
N ILE A 162 11.00 -7.14 -0.94
CA ILE A 162 10.41 -8.07 0.02
C ILE A 162 11.23 -9.36 0.05
N ARG A 163 11.39 -9.93 1.25
CA ARG A 163 12.02 -11.25 1.42
C ARG A 163 10.96 -12.32 1.16
N PHE A 164 11.15 -13.07 0.09
CA PHE A 164 10.44 -14.32 -0.06
C PHE A 164 11.22 -15.44 0.62
N THR A 165 10.51 -16.28 1.35
CA THR A 165 11.11 -17.39 2.09
C THR A 165 11.53 -18.56 1.19
N GLU A 166 11.07 -18.61 -0.06
CA GLU A 166 11.38 -19.67 -1.03
C GLU A 166 11.21 -19.17 -2.47
N ASN A 167 11.80 -19.90 -3.43
CA ASN A 167 11.83 -19.69 -4.90
C ASN A 167 10.45 -19.56 -5.57
N ASN A 168 9.73 -18.53 -5.29
CA ASN A 168 8.39 -18.36 -5.81
C ASN A 168 8.37 -17.38 -6.97
N ASP A 169 8.22 -17.89 -8.18
CA ASP A 169 7.74 -17.08 -9.29
C ASP A 169 6.38 -16.49 -8.91
N MET A 170 6.18 -15.20 -9.17
CA MET A 170 4.90 -14.57 -8.90
C MET A 170 3.79 -15.23 -9.72
N PRO A 171 2.60 -15.45 -9.12
CA PRO A 171 1.45 -15.97 -9.84
C PRO A 171 1.12 -15.09 -11.03
N GLU A 172 0.47 -15.66 -12.05
CA GLU A 172 0.08 -14.92 -13.25
C GLU A 172 -0.82 -13.74 -12.95
N LYS A 173 -1.69 -13.90 -11.93
CA LYS A 173 -2.58 -12.85 -11.43
C LYS A 173 -2.26 -12.56 -9.99
N PHE A 174 -1.98 -11.30 -9.70
CA PHE A 174 -1.78 -10.83 -8.33
C PHE A 174 -2.12 -9.34 -8.19
N THR A 175 -2.24 -8.88 -6.97
CA THR A 175 -2.44 -7.47 -6.64
C THR A 175 -1.41 -7.01 -5.63
N VAL A 176 -1.01 -5.75 -5.75
CA VAL A 176 -0.21 -5.05 -4.76
C VAL A 176 -0.98 -3.84 -4.30
N GLU A 177 -1.07 -3.65 -2.99
CA GLU A 177 -1.70 -2.50 -2.37
C GLU A 177 -0.77 -1.91 -1.32
N PHE A 178 -0.75 -0.60 -1.17
CA PHE A 178 -0.06 0.09 -0.07
C PHE A 178 -0.62 1.49 0.12
N ASP A 179 -0.41 2.07 1.29
CA ASP A 179 -0.79 3.43 1.59
C ASP A 179 0.47 4.31 1.61
N ALA A 180 0.51 5.35 0.78
CA ALA A 180 1.68 6.23 0.64
C ALA A 180 1.33 7.70 0.88
N VAL A 181 2.25 8.46 1.47
CA VAL A 181 2.08 9.90 1.63
C VAL A 181 2.46 10.61 0.33
N LEU A 182 1.48 11.20 -0.34
CA LEU A 182 1.71 11.96 -1.57
C LEU A 182 1.85 13.45 -1.22
N ALA A 183 3.09 13.90 -1.18
CA ALA A 183 3.46 15.28 -0.86
C ALA A 183 4.50 15.77 -1.86
N GLN A 184 4.72 17.07 -1.90
CA GLN A 184 5.84 17.64 -2.62
C GLN A 184 6.67 18.55 -1.72
N THR A 185 7.97 18.58 -1.97
CA THR A 185 8.91 19.45 -1.29
C THR A 185 9.65 20.27 -2.33
N ASN A 186 9.69 21.60 -2.18
CA ASN A 186 10.32 22.53 -3.12
C ASN A 186 9.85 22.34 -4.59
N GLY A 187 8.56 21.99 -4.79
CA GLY A 187 8.00 21.78 -6.13
C GLY A 187 8.24 20.37 -6.71
N TYR A 188 8.87 19.46 -5.95
CA TYR A 188 9.12 18.09 -6.40
C TYR A 188 8.28 17.09 -5.60
N PRO A 189 7.52 16.19 -6.27
CA PRO A 189 6.68 15.22 -5.58
C PRO A 189 7.49 14.07 -5.01
N ASN A 190 7.00 13.49 -3.92
CA ASN A 190 7.40 12.18 -3.44
C ASN A 190 7.10 11.13 -4.51
N GLN A 191 8.04 10.20 -4.72
CA GLN A 191 7.93 9.20 -5.76
C GLN A 191 8.06 7.79 -5.17
N TYR A 192 7.19 6.93 -5.64
CA TYR A 192 7.14 5.51 -5.28
C TYR A 192 7.12 4.70 -6.57
N THR A 193 8.10 3.81 -6.73
CA THR A 193 8.06 2.90 -7.86
C THR A 193 7.94 1.47 -7.36
N LEU A 194 6.84 0.82 -7.72
CA LEU A 194 6.71 -0.62 -7.54
C LEU A 194 7.55 -1.31 -8.60
N LEU A 195 8.46 -2.16 -8.16
CA LEU A 195 9.44 -2.88 -8.96
C LEU A 195 9.04 -4.35 -9.09
N MET A 196 9.02 -4.88 -10.32
CA MET A 196 8.59 -6.24 -10.64
C MET A 196 9.47 -6.83 -11.73
N PHE A 197 10.49 -7.64 -11.37
CA PHE A 197 11.49 -8.12 -12.32
C PHE A 197 11.81 -9.60 -12.23
N ASP A 198 12.49 -10.08 -13.27
CA ASP A 198 13.23 -11.34 -13.26
C ASP A 198 14.64 -11.18 -12.62
N GLU A 199 15.43 -12.23 -12.67
CA GLU A 199 16.79 -12.25 -12.11
C GLU A 199 17.83 -11.43 -12.91
N ASN A 200 17.51 -11.03 -14.14
CA ASN A 200 18.42 -10.34 -15.04
C ASN A 200 18.21 -8.83 -15.08
N GLY A 201 17.16 -8.34 -14.45
CA GLY A 201 16.64 -7.03 -14.68
C GLY A 201 16.95 -5.97 -13.63
N TRP A 202 17.79 -4.98 -13.96
CA TRP A 202 17.59 -3.62 -13.49
C TRP A 202 16.91 -2.84 -14.62
N PRO A 203 15.72 -2.35 -14.42
CA PRO A 203 14.97 -1.69 -15.49
C PRO A 203 15.00 -0.20 -15.30
N THR A 204 15.94 0.44 -15.82
CA THR A 204 15.86 1.90 -16.00
C THR A 204 14.87 2.30 -17.08
N HIS A 205 14.47 1.40 -17.98
CA HIS A 205 13.55 1.68 -19.09
C HIS A 205 12.81 0.46 -19.63
N THR A 206 12.79 -0.64 -18.87
CA THR A 206 12.14 -1.87 -19.29
C THR A 206 10.80 -2.05 -18.59
N PRO A 207 9.89 -2.89 -19.12
CA PRO A 207 8.71 -3.33 -18.38
C PRO A 207 9.07 -3.83 -16.99
N GLY A 208 8.25 -3.54 -15.98
CA GLY A 208 8.47 -3.98 -14.60
C GLY A 208 8.51 -2.87 -13.56
N SER A 209 8.35 -1.62 -13.96
CA SER A 209 8.30 -0.47 -13.06
C SER A 209 6.99 0.28 -13.17
N ILE A 210 6.27 0.40 -12.06
CA ILE A 210 5.06 1.22 -11.96
C ILE A 210 5.36 2.39 -11.04
N TYR A 211 5.49 3.54 -11.63
CA TYR A 211 5.78 4.80 -10.97
C TYR A 211 4.51 5.49 -10.49
N ILE A 212 4.50 5.95 -9.26
CA ILE A 212 3.40 6.67 -8.62
C ILE A 212 3.93 7.92 -7.91
N SER A 213 3.29 9.04 -8.15
CA SER A 213 3.47 10.28 -7.38
C SER A 213 2.15 11.01 -7.26
N GLY A 214 2.11 12.10 -6.50
CA GLY A 214 0.94 12.97 -6.42
C GLY A 214 0.65 13.76 -7.71
N GLU A 215 1.52 13.68 -8.72
CA GLU A 215 1.34 14.34 -10.01
C GLU A 215 0.97 13.38 -11.14
N GLN A 216 1.38 12.11 -11.04
CA GLN A 216 1.14 11.13 -12.10
C GLN A 216 1.27 9.67 -11.64
N GLY A 217 0.60 8.80 -12.40
CA GLY A 217 0.92 7.38 -12.48
C GLY A 217 1.49 7.05 -13.85
N LYS A 218 2.55 6.25 -13.90
CA LYS A 218 3.27 5.92 -15.13
C LYS A 218 3.76 4.48 -15.14
N SER A 219 3.66 3.83 -16.30
CA SER A 219 4.34 2.58 -16.63
C SER A 219 5.36 2.81 -17.77
N HIS A 220 5.90 1.72 -18.31
CA HIS A 220 6.76 1.80 -19.47
C HIS A 220 6.09 2.49 -20.66
N ASN A 221 4.82 2.18 -20.92
CA ASN A 221 4.11 2.61 -22.14
C ASN A 221 3.09 3.73 -21.91
N THR A 222 2.64 3.95 -20.67
CA THR A 222 1.53 4.87 -20.38
C THR A 222 1.85 5.80 -19.22
N ALA A 223 1.30 7.01 -19.28
CA ALA A 223 1.34 7.97 -18.19
C ALA A 223 0.00 8.72 -18.10
N THR A 224 -0.47 8.95 -16.87
CA THR A 224 -1.69 9.72 -16.60
C THR A 224 -1.40 10.72 -15.50
N SER A 225 -1.71 11.98 -15.74
CA SER A 225 -1.56 13.07 -14.76
C SER A 225 -2.69 13.00 -13.71
N VAL A 226 -2.34 13.36 -12.48
CA VAL A 226 -3.24 13.49 -11.34
C VAL A 226 -2.85 14.74 -10.53
N ASP A 227 -3.72 15.14 -9.62
CA ASP A 227 -3.44 16.21 -8.64
C ASP A 227 -3.75 15.68 -7.24
N LYS A 228 -2.73 15.13 -6.58
CA LYS A 228 -2.82 14.46 -5.29
C LYS A 228 -1.65 14.82 -4.34
N ASN A 229 -0.92 15.91 -4.62
CA ASN A 229 0.19 16.37 -3.78
C ASN A 229 -0.29 17.19 -2.56
N ASP A 230 -1.21 16.64 -1.78
CA ASP A 230 -1.86 17.33 -0.66
C ASP A 230 -1.28 16.99 0.72
N GLY A 231 -0.21 16.19 0.77
CA GLY A 231 0.46 15.76 2.01
C GLY A 231 -0.32 14.73 2.82
N ARG A 232 -1.38 14.16 2.25
CA ARG A 232 -2.17 13.10 2.89
C ARG A 232 -1.67 11.73 2.47
N THR A 233 -2.12 10.73 3.21
CA THR A 233 -1.96 9.33 2.84
C THR A 233 -3.02 8.95 1.82
N HIS A 234 -2.59 8.40 0.69
CA HIS A 234 -3.41 7.89 -0.39
C HIS A 234 -3.24 6.39 -0.54
N HIS A 235 -4.31 5.71 -0.92
CA HIS A 235 -4.29 4.28 -1.20
C HIS A 235 -3.83 4.03 -2.63
N ILE A 236 -2.78 3.23 -2.78
CA ILE A 236 -2.24 2.80 -4.07
C ILE A 236 -2.63 1.34 -4.28
N ALA A 237 -3.21 1.04 -5.43
CA ALA A 237 -3.61 -0.30 -5.80
C ALA A 237 -3.09 -0.66 -7.20
N VAL A 238 -2.48 -1.82 -7.34
CA VAL A 238 -1.91 -2.32 -8.60
C VAL A 238 -2.43 -3.73 -8.84
N SER A 239 -3.02 -3.95 -10.01
CA SER A 239 -3.49 -5.25 -10.47
C SER A 239 -2.63 -5.72 -11.64
N VAL A 240 -2.08 -6.92 -11.51
CA VAL A 240 -1.27 -7.59 -12.54
C VAL A 240 -2.00 -8.83 -13.03
N ASN A 241 -2.09 -9.00 -14.36
CA ASN A 241 -2.67 -10.16 -15.01
C ASN A 241 -1.83 -10.51 -16.26
N GLY A 242 -0.96 -11.49 -16.15
CA GLY A 242 0.06 -11.75 -17.16
C GLY A 242 1.03 -10.57 -17.28
N THR A 243 1.08 -9.95 -18.45
CA THR A 243 1.87 -8.72 -18.73
C THR A 243 1.08 -7.44 -18.48
N PHE A 244 -0.25 -7.56 -18.38
CA PHE A 244 -1.15 -6.42 -18.24
C PHE A 244 -1.17 -5.86 -16.82
N VAL A 245 -1.01 -4.54 -16.67
CA VAL A 245 -1.06 -3.85 -15.38
C VAL A 245 -2.06 -2.71 -15.41
N LYS A 246 -2.86 -2.64 -14.35
CA LYS A 246 -3.64 -1.45 -13.98
C LYS A 246 -3.14 -0.93 -12.64
N ALA A 247 -2.98 0.38 -12.52
CA ALA A 247 -2.68 1.01 -11.24
C ALA A 247 -3.66 2.15 -10.96
N TYR A 248 -3.88 2.39 -9.66
CA TYR A 248 -4.85 3.36 -9.16
C TYR A 248 -4.24 4.14 -8.00
N ILE A 249 -4.61 5.41 -7.90
CA ILE A 249 -4.44 6.24 -6.71
C ILE A 249 -5.85 6.50 -6.17
N ASP A 250 -6.13 6.05 -4.97
CA ASP A 250 -7.48 5.97 -4.40
C ASP A 250 -8.42 5.22 -5.37
N ASN A 251 -9.30 5.94 -6.02
CA ASN A 251 -10.29 5.43 -6.97
C ASN A 251 -9.99 5.83 -8.43
N GLN A 252 -8.93 6.55 -8.66
CA GLN A 252 -8.57 7.03 -10.00
C GLN A 252 -7.56 6.09 -10.66
N ARG A 253 -7.93 5.50 -11.81
CA ARG A 253 -6.99 4.68 -12.60
C ARG A 253 -5.97 5.57 -13.27
N VAL A 254 -4.68 5.31 -12.99
CA VAL A 254 -3.53 6.10 -13.46
C VAL A 254 -2.62 5.32 -14.40
N VAL A 255 -2.71 3.99 -14.41
CA VAL A 255 -2.02 3.11 -15.37
C VAL A 255 -3.01 2.12 -15.94
N ASN A 256 -2.89 1.85 -17.25
CA ASN A 256 -3.64 0.83 -17.98
C ASN A 256 -2.78 0.38 -19.16
N ASP A 257 -1.88 -0.57 -18.90
CA ASP A 257 -0.82 -0.95 -19.82
C ASP A 257 -0.81 -2.47 -20.03
N PRO A 258 -1.04 -2.96 -21.26
CA PRO A 258 -1.07 -4.39 -21.57
C PRO A 258 0.31 -5.07 -21.48
N ASP A 259 1.41 -4.31 -21.62
CA ASP A 259 2.77 -4.81 -21.70
C ASP A 259 3.69 -4.15 -20.65
N ALA A 260 3.15 -3.87 -19.47
CA ALA A 260 3.86 -3.14 -18.41
C ALA A 260 4.94 -3.97 -17.71
N VAL A 261 4.87 -5.29 -17.75
CA VAL A 261 5.81 -6.20 -17.07
C VAL A 261 6.23 -7.35 -17.99
N THR A 262 7.44 -7.87 -17.78
CA THR A 262 7.90 -9.14 -18.38
C THR A 262 7.76 -10.29 -17.37
N ARG A 263 7.68 -11.52 -17.86
CA ARG A 263 7.56 -12.74 -17.05
C ARG A 263 8.77 -13.65 -17.25
N PRO A 264 9.20 -14.45 -16.28
CA PRO A 264 8.66 -14.53 -14.90
C PRO A 264 9.02 -13.32 -14.05
N ILE A 265 8.20 -12.99 -13.04
CA ILE A 265 8.54 -11.98 -12.02
C ILE A 265 9.08 -12.72 -10.79
N LYS A 266 10.32 -12.43 -10.39
CA LYS A 266 11.00 -13.05 -9.25
C LYS A 266 11.24 -12.07 -8.10
N PHE A 267 11.26 -10.77 -8.41
CA PHE A 267 11.50 -9.72 -7.43
C PHE A 267 10.33 -8.75 -7.41
N ILE A 268 9.81 -8.52 -6.22
CA ILE A 268 8.88 -7.42 -5.93
C ILE A 268 9.59 -6.48 -4.94
N GLY A 269 9.63 -5.21 -5.28
CA GLY A 269 10.31 -4.22 -4.45
C GLY A 269 9.72 -2.84 -4.57
N MET A 270 10.26 -1.93 -3.78
CA MET A 270 9.90 -0.52 -3.77
C MET A 270 11.13 0.35 -3.97
N HIS A 271 11.03 1.30 -4.87
CA HIS A 271 11.93 2.43 -4.94
C HIS A 271 11.24 3.65 -4.33
N LEU A 272 11.80 4.16 -3.27
CA LEU A 272 11.39 5.38 -2.58
C LEU A 272 12.31 6.50 -3.03
N PHE A 273 11.75 7.59 -3.55
CA PHE A 273 12.55 8.67 -4.10
C PHE A 273 11.94 10.04 -3.80
N ALA A 274 12.79 10.97 -3.32
CA ALA A 274 12.50 12.40 -3.25
C ALA A 274 13.63 13.18 -3.90
N ASN A 275 13.28 13.99 -4.85
CA ASN A 275 14.23 14.84 -5.57
C ASN A 275 14.39 16.21 -4.86
N HIS A 276 15.60 16.76 -4.87
CA HIS A 276 15.95 18.12 -4.42
C HIS A 276 15.48 18.53 -3.01
N GLY A 277 16.00 17.86 -2.03
CA GLY A 277 15.82 18.28 -0.64
C GLY A 277 14.91 17.36 0.15
N TYR A 278 15.02 17.49 1.41
CA TYR A 278 14.40 16.70 2.43
C TYR A 278 12.91 16.48 2.19
N SER A 279 12.52 15.26 1.96
CA SER A 279 11.16 14.88 2.28
C SER A 279 11.19 13.85 3.39
N GLU A 280 10.93 14.28 4.62
CA GLU A 280 10.65 13.37 5.74
C GLU A 280 9.38 12.55 5.49
N THR A 281 8.69 12.80 4.38
CA THR A 281 7.39 12.23 4.06
C THR A 281 7.42 11.19 2.93
N VAL A 282 8.61 10.78 2.42
CA VAL A 282 8.70 9.64 1.49
C VAL A 282 8.56 8.36 2.30
N MET A 283 7.32 7.98 2.55
CA MET A 283 7.00 6.84 3.41
C MET A 283 5.69 6.16 3.00
N PHE A 284 5.61 4.88 3.28
CA PHE A 284 4.44 4.06 3.01
C PHE A 284 4.16 3.06 4.14
N THR A 285 2.96 2.50 4.15
CA THR A 285 2.52 1.46 5.09
C THR A 285 1.52 0.51 4.44
N ASN A 286 1.07 -0.49 5.17
CA ASN A 286 0.04 -1.44 4.74
C ASN A 286 0.36 -2.12 3.40
N PHE A 287 1.63 -2.45 3.17
CA PHE A 287 2.01 -3.14 1.94
C PHE A 287 1.41 -4.54 1.92
N ARG A 288 0.56 -4.79 0.93
CA ARG A 288 -0.15 -6.06 0.75
C ARG A 288 0.08 -6.60 -0.66
N LEU A 289 0.64 -7.80 -0.73
CA LEU A 289 0.74 -8.57 -1.96
C LEU A 289 -0.17 -9.79 -1.82
N ALA A 290 -1.05 -9.99 -2.79
CA ALA A 290 -1.99 -11.10 -2.75
C ALA A 290 -2.13 -11.77 -4.12
N GLU A 291 -2.22 -13.09 -4.13
CA GLU A 291 -2.57 -13.86 -5.32
C GLU A 291 -3.96 -13.45 -5.80
N GLY A 292 -4.12 -13.25 -7.09
CA GLY A 292 -5.40 -12.92 -7.72
C GLY A 292 -6.39 -14.05 -7.50
N GLY A 293 -7.58 -13.68 -7.03
CA GLY A 293 -8.59 -14.65 -6.64
C GLY A 293 -9.13 -15.49 -7.79
N LYS A 294 -9.70 -16.62 -7.43
CA LYS A 294 -10.60 -17.37 -8.30
C LYS A 294 -11.72 -16.47 -8.77
N ASP A 295 -12.21 -16.70 -9.97
CA ASP A 295 -13.44 -16.03 -10.38
C ASP A 295 -14.54 -16.26 -9.34
N ILE A 296 -15.15 -15.17 -8.88
CA ILE A 296 -16.15 -15.18 -7.79
C ILE A 296 -17.30 -16.17 -8.07
N ARG A 297 -17.73 -16.31 -9.35
CA ARG A 297 -18.73 -17.29 -9.74
C ARG A 297 -18.21 -18.72 -9.66
N SER A 298 -16.98 -18.92 -10.09
CA SER A 298 -16.35 -20.25 -10.01
C SER A 298 -16.25 -20.69 -8.54
N ALA A 299 -15.82 -19.81 -7.65
CA ALA A 299 -15.75 -20.09 -6.21
C ALA A 299 -17.14 -20.41 -5.62
N LEU A 300 -18.17 -19.63 -5.98
CA LEU A 300 -19.54 -19.90 -5.56
C LEU A 300 -20.07 -21.26 -6.02
N ASN A 301 -19.76 -21.65 -7.26
CA ASN A 301 -20.23 -22.91 -7.84
C ASN A 301 -19.49 -24.12 -7.26
N THR A 302 -18.21 -23.99 -6.95
CA THR A 302 -17.37 -25.11 -6.45
C THR A 302 -17.37 -25.23 -4.93
N GLU A 303 -17.39 -24.12 -4.21
CA GLU A 303 -17.21 -24.08 -2.75
C GLU A 303 -18.49 -23.69 -2.00
N GLY A 304 -19.54 -23.27 -2.73
CA GLY A 304 -20.80 -22.80 -2.14
C GLY A 304 -20.67 -21.47 -1.40
N LYS A 305 -19.53 -20.80 -1.51
CA LYS A 305 -19.26 -19.51 -0.86
C LYS A 305 -18.31 -18.63 -1.68
N ILE A 306 -18.39 -17.35 -1.40
CA ILE A 306 -17.44 -16.33 -1.88
C ILE A 306 -16.70 -15.80 -0.67
N VAL A 307 -15.37 -15.85 -0.68
CA VAL A 307 -14.49 -15.20 0.29
C VAL A 307 -13.92 -13.95 -0.37
N THR A 308 -13.99 -12.81 0.30
CA THR A 308 -13.45 -11.57 -0.26
C THR A 308 -12.79 -10.67 0.77
N HIS A 309 -11.67 -10.09 0.37
CA HIS A 309 -10.96 -9.03 1.10
C HIS A 309 -11.22 -7.65 0.47
N GLY A 310 -12.02 -7.60 -0.60
CA GLY A 310 -12.34 -6.39 -1.35
C GLY A 310 -13.50 -5.56 -0.79
N ILE A 311 -14.00 -5.87 0.41
CA ILE A 311 -14.94 -5.03 1.15
C ILE A 311 -14.21 -4.42 2.33
N LEU A 312 -13.84 -3.15 2.18
CA LEU A 312 -13.01 -2.41 3.12
C LEU A 312 -13.88 -1.51 4.00
N PHE A 313 -13.43 -1.34 5.24
CA PHE A 313 -14.09 -0.49 6.23
C PHE A 313 -13.08 0.48 6.86
N ASP A 314 -13.56 1.59 7.38
CA ASP A 314 -12.75 2.45 8.22
C ASP A 314 -12.31 1.72 9.49
N THR A 315 -11.15 2.08 10.05
CA THR A 315 -10.61 1.44 11.25
C THR A 315 -11.58 1.56 12.43
N GLY A 316 -11.92 0.43 13.03
CA GLY A 316 -12.86 0.37 14.16
C GLY A 316 -14.31 0.69 13.79
N SER A 317 -14.68 0.79 12.51
CA SER A 317 -15.97 1.20 12.01
C SER A 317 -16.59 0.15 11.08
N ASP A 318 -17.89 0.26 10.85
CA ASP A 318 -18.68 -0.45 9.86
C ASP A 318 -18.97 0.39 8.60
N LYS A 319 -18.43 1.61 8.52
CA LYS A 319 -18.52 2.46 7.33
C LYS A 319 -17.75 1.81 6.19
N ILE A 320 -18.49 1.44 5.13
CA ILE A 320 -17.91 0.85 3.92
C ILE A 320 -17.12 1.93 3.17
N ARG A 321 -15.87 1.62 2.83
CA ARG A 321 -15.03 2.50 2.04
C ARG A 321 -15.42 2.43 0.56
N PRO A 322 -15.31 3.55 -0.20
CA PRO A 322 -15.66 3.61 -1.62
C PRO A 322 -14.91 2.58 -2.48
N GLU A 323 -13.68 2.22 -2.11
CA GLU A 323 -12.86 1.22 -2.83
C GLU A 323 -13.50 -0.18 -2.83
N SER A 324 -14.51 -0.42 -1.99
CA SER A 324 -15.28 -1.68 -1.94
C SER A 324 -16.27 -1.83 -3.11
N LEU A 325 -16.58 -0.72 -3.81
CA LEU A 325 -17.63 -0.71 -4.85
C LEU A 325 -17.44 -1.74 -5.98
N PRO A 326 -16.26 -2.00 -6.54
CA PRO A 326 -16.10 -3.02 -7.57
C PRO A 326 -16.48 -4.41 -7.08
N THR A 327 -16.07 -4.77 -5.87
CA THR A 327 -16.43 -6.06 -5.25
C THR A 327 -17.93 -6.14 -4.99
N LEU A 328 -18.52 -5.11 -4.40
CA LEU A 328 -19.96 -5.05 -4.12
C LEU A 328 -20.80 -5.12 -5.39
N LYS A 329 -20.39 -4.43 -6.46
CA LYS A 329 -21.07 -4.49 -7.78
C LYS A 329 -21.01 -5.87 -8.39
N LYS A 330 -19.91 -6.60 -8.25
CA LYS A 330 -19.84 -8.01 -8.71
C LYS A 330 -20.77 -8.92 -7.92
N ILE A 331 -20.85 -8.77 -6.60
CA ILE A 331 -21.78 -9.53 -5.77
C ILE A 331 -23.23 -9.20 -6.13
N LEU A 332 -23.53 -7.91 -6.33
CA LEU A 332 -24.85 -7.45 -6.76
C LEU A 332 -25.26 -8.11 -8.10
N ALA A 333 -24.38 -8.07 -9.11
CA ALA A 333 -24.64 -8.69 -10.41
C ALA A 333 -24.94 -10.20 -10.31
N ILE A 334 -24.21 -10.93 -9.45
CA ILE A 334 -24.47 -12.35 -9.20
C ILE A 334 -25.87 -12.56 -8.60
N LEU A 335 -26.28 -11.71 -7.66
CA LEU A 335 -27.60 -11.78 -7.04
C LEU A 335 -28.72 -11.40 -8.01
N GLU A 336 -28.52 -10.42 -8.88
CA GLU A 336 -29.48 -10.01 -9.92
C GLU A 336 -29.68 -11.11 -10.97
N GLU A 337 -28.61 -11.76 -11.42
CA GLU A 337 -28.65 -12.84 -12.39
C GLU A 337 -29.18 -14.17 -11.82
N SER A 338 -29.23 -14.30 -10.49
CA SER A 338 -29.65 -15.53 -9.80
C SER A 338 -30.72 -15.20 -8.75
N PRO A 339 -32.02 -15.02 -9.13
CA PRO A 339 -33.07 -14.59 -8.21
C PRO A 339 -33.30 -15.50 -6.99
N ASP A 340 -33.05 -16.79 -7.12
CA ASP A 340 -33.23 -17.76 -6.06
C ASP A 340 -32.03 -17.88 -5.11
N LEU A 341 -30.91 -17.26 -5.46
CA LEU A 341 -29.69 -17.31 -4.66
C LEU A 341 -29.87 -16.51 -3.37
N LYS A 342 -29.50 -17.13 -2.26
CA LYS A 342 -29.54 -16.54 -0.91
C LYS A 342 -28.16 -16.62 -0.28
N PHE A 343 -27.78 -15.56 0.44
CA PHE A 343 -26.50 -15.49 1.15
C PHE A 343 -26.63 -15.20 2.64
N SER A 344 -25.87 -15.91 3.43
CA SER A 344 -25.41 -15.46 4.74
C SER A 344 -24.16 -14.60 4.52
N ILE A 345 -24.21 -13.33 4.86
CA ILE A 345 -23.07 -12.39 4.82
C ILE A 345 -22.37 -12.51 6.17
N GLU A 346 -21.15 -13.00 6.17
CA GLU A 346 -20.41 -13.32 7.37
C GLU A 346 -19.18 -12.40 7.51
N GLY A 347 -19.14 -11.63 8.61
CA GLY A 347 -18.02 -10.73 8.91
C GLY A 347 -17.02 -11.40 9.83
N HIS A 348 -15.72 -11.22 9.52
CA HIS A 348 -14.60 -11.76 10.29
C HIS A 348 -13.57 -10.68 10.61
N THR A 349 -12.89 -10.80 11.75
CA THR A 349 -11.75 -10.00 12.16
C THR A 349 -10.54 -10.89 12.37
N ASP A 350 -9.39 -10.28 12.51
CA ASP A 350 -8.24 -10.91 13.16
C ASP A 350 -8.43 -10.91 14.70
N ASN A 351 -7.43 -11.42 15.41
CA ASN A 351 -7.44 -11.49 16.89
C ASN A 351 -6.91 -10.22 17.57
N GLN A 352 -6.68 -9.13 16.82
CA GLN A 352 -6.22 -7.89 17.43
C GLN A 352 -7.37 -7.18 18.14
N GLY A 353 -7.12 -6.74 19.37
CA GLY A 353 -8.14 -6.16 20.23
C GLY A 353 -8.93 -7.18 21.04
N LYS A 354 -9.98 -6.70 21.73
CA LYS A 354 -10.81 -7.53 22.59
C LYS A 354 -11.95 -8.19 21.82
N ARG A 355 -12.27 -9.43 22.15
CA ARG A 355 -13.37 -10.17 21.53
C ARG A 355 -14.72 -9.48 21.68
N GLU A 356 -14.95 -8.81 22.81
CA GLU A 356 -16.17 -8.02 23.08
C GLU A 356 -16.33 -6.84 22.12
N ILE A 357 -15.25 -6.42 21.46
CA ILE A 357 -15.24 -5.39 20.41
C ILE A 357 -15.32 -6.03 19.01
N ASN A 358 -14.52 -7.07 18.76
CA ASN A 358 -14.42 -7.72 17.45
C ASN A 358 -15.73 -8.39 17.02
N GLN A 359 -16.39 -9.06 17.95
CA GLN A 359 -17.65 -9.76 17.65
C GLN A 359 -18.77 -8.80 17.19
N PRO A 360 -19.14 -7.73 17.95
CA PRO A 360 -20.14 -6.76 17.49
C PRO A 360 -19.69 -5.98 16.23
N LEU A 361 -18.39 -5.68 16.09
CA LEU A 361 -17.88 -4.97 14.92
C LEU A 361 -18.05 -5.78 13.64
N SER A 362 -17.75 -7.09 13.69
CA SER A 362 -17.94 -7.98 12.55
C SER A 362 -19.42 -8.11 12.15
N GLU A 363 -20.33 -8.15 13.12
CA GLU A 363 -21.78 -8.16 12.88
C GLU A 363 -22.26 -6.86 12.22
N LYS A 364 -21.83 -5.69 12.73
CA LYS A 364 -22.13 -4.38 12.15
C LYS A 364 -21.66 -4.28 10.71
N ARG A 365 -20.45 -4.77 10.40
CA ARG A 365 -19.89 -4.80 9.04
C ARG A 365 -20.71 -5.69 8.10
N ALA A 366 -21.12 -6.87 8.53
CA ALA A 366 -22.01 -7.73 7.76
C ALA A 366 -23.37 -7.05 7.49
N ASN A 367 -23.93 -6.36 8.49
CA ASN A 367 -25.16 -5.60 8.36
C ASN A 367 -25.01 -4.40 7.40
N ALA A 368 -23.88 -3.69 7.41
CA ALA A 368 -23.61 -2.60 6.48
C ALA A 368 -23.62 -3.09 5.01
N VAL A 369 -22.98 -4.25 4.75
CA VAL A 369 -23.00 -4.89 3.43
C VAL A 369 -24.41 -5.29 3.02
N LYS A 370 -25.19 -5.91 3.93
CA LYS A 370 -26.60 -6.24 3.69
C LYS A 370 -27.41 -4.98 3.34
N SER A 371 -27.25 -3.90 4.11
CA SER A 371 -27.96 -2.64 3.90
C SER A 371 -27.63 -2.03 2.53
N TRP A 372 -26.36 -2.10 2.11
CA TRP A 372 -25.94 -1.64 0.78
C TRP A 372 -26.64 -2.45 -0.33
N LEU A 373 -26.66 -3.79 -0.24
CA LEU A 373 -27.29 -4.66 -1.23
C LEU A 373 -28.82 -4.46 -1.28
N THR A 374 -29.48 -4.31 -0.13
CA THR A 374 -30.94 -4.07 -0.08
C THR A 374 -31.28 -2.68 -0.62
N GLY A 375 -30.45 -1.67 -0.37
CA GLY A 375 -30.56 -0.36 -0.98
C GLY A 375 -30.42 -0.36 -2.51
N LYS A 376 -29.82 -1.41 -3.10
CA LYS A 376 -29.75 -1.65 -4.54
C LYS A 376 -30.86 -2.57 -5.07
N GLY A 377 -31.88 -2.87 -4.26
CA GLY A 377 -33.05 -3.63 -4.68
C GLY A 377 -33.03 -5.13 -4.42
N ILE A 378 -31.98 -5.67 -3.78
CA ILE A 378 -31.97 -7.07 -3.37
C ILE A 378 -32.93 -7.28 -2.20
N SER A 379 -33.85 -8.26 -2.33
CA SER A 379 -34.82 -8.58 -1.29
C SER A 379 -34.11 -8.96 0.02
N GLU A 380 -34.53 -8.35 1.14
CA GLU A 380 -34.02 -8.63 2.46
C GLU A 380 -34.13 -10.11 2.86
N ALA A 381 -35.19 -10.80 2.39
CA ALA A 381 -35.42 -12.23 2.65
C ALA A 381 -34.35 -13.15 2.03
N ARG A 382 -33.55 -12.63 1.11
CA ARG A 382 -32.44 -13.36 0.49
C ARG A 382 -31.11 -13.19 1.22
N LEU A 383 -31.06 -12.32 2.24
CA LEU A 383 -29.82 -11.95 2.91
C LEU A 383 -29.92 -12.12 4.43
N LYS A 384 -29.07 -12.96 4.99
CA LYS A 384 -28.81 -13.05 6.44
C LYS A 384 -27.46 -12.45 6.76
N THR A 385 -27.24 -12.05 8.01
CA THR A 385 -25.98 -11.54 8.49
C THR A 385 -25.49 -12.32 9.69
N ARG A 386 -24.18 -12.43 9.84
CA ARG A 386 -23.55 -13.00 11.01
C ARG A 386 -22.14 -12.41 11.21
N GLY A 387 -21.88 -11.97 12.44
CA GLY A 387 -20.51 -11.65 12.87
C GLY A 387 -19.85 -12.83 13.53
N TRP A 388 -18.66 -13.15 13.13
CA TRP A 388 -17.85 -14.20 13.77
C TRP A 388 -16.72 -13.63 14.62
N GLY A 389 -16.41 -12.33 14.47
CA GLY A 389 -15.22 -11.76 15.08
C GLY A 389 -13.98 -12.55 14.67
N ASP A 390 -13.15 -12.89 15.64
CA ASP A 390 -11.92 -13.69 15.50
C ASP A 390 -12.11 -15.20 15.71
N THR A 391 -13.36 -15.69 15.83
CA THR A 391 -13.64 -17.07 16.23
C THR A 391 -13.50 -18.10 15.12
N LYS A 392 -13.45 -17.65 13.85
CA LYS A 392 -13.30 -18.53 12.68
C LYS A 392 -12.13 -18.08 11.81
N PRO A 393 -10.89 -18.20 12.27
CA PRO A 393 -9.75 -17.88 11.45
C PRO A 393 -9.61 -18.88 10.30
N ILE A 394 -9.16 -18.41 9.14
CA ILE A 394 -8.76 -19.25 7.99
C ILE A 394 -7.24 -19.37 7.87
N ASP A 395 -6.52 -18.57 8.64
CA ASP A 395 -5.06 -18.54 8.67
C ASP A 395 -4.59 -18.22 10.11
N THR A 396 -3.29 -18.41 10.39
CA THR A 396 -2.72 -18.09 11.69
C THR A 396 -2.82 -16.60 12.02
N ASN A 397 -3.15 -16.26 13.25
CA ASN A 397 -3.11 -14.86 13.72
C ASN A 397 -1.73 -14.42 14.20
N ASP A 398 -0.74 -15.31 14.22
CA ASP A 398 0.61 -15.01 14.70
C ASP A 398 1.37 -14.12 13.71
N MET A 399 1.10 -14.32 12.41
CA MET A 399 1.74 -13.59 11.34
C MET A 399 0.82 -12.49 10.78
N PRO A 400 1.37 -11.33 10.38
CA PRO A 400 0.59 -10.25 9.78
C PRO A 400 -0.19 -10.68 8.52
N GLU A 401 0.38 -11.56 7.70
CA GLU A 401 -0.27 -12.14 6.51
C GLU A 401 -1.52 -12.91 6.88
N GLY A 402 -1.41 -13.80 7.89
CA GLY A 402 -2.55 -14.58 8.36
C GLY A 402 -3.63 -13.71 8.99
N ARG A 403 -3.26 -12.67 9.75
CA ARG A 403 -4.23 -11.67 10.23
C ARG A 403 -4.93 -10.96 9.07
N ALA A 404 -4.18 -10.60 8.02
CA ALA A 404 -4.76 -9.98 6.83
C ALA A 404 -5.74 -10.93 6.10
N ASN A 405 -5.44 -12.23 6.04
CA ASN A 405 -6.34 -13.25 5.52
C ASN A 405 -7.60 -13.42 6.40
N ASN A 406 -7.47 -13.26 7.71
CA ASN A 406 -8.60 -13.38 8.64
C ASN A 406 -9.57 -12.19 8.57
N ARG A 407 -9.10 -10.97 8.23
CA ARG A 407 -9.94 -9.79 8.00
C ARG A 407 -10.65 -9.87 6.65
N ARG A 408 -11.87 -10.46 6.62
CA ARG A 408 -12.60 -10.75 5.41
C ARG A 408 -14.13 -10.69 5.59
N VAL A 409 -14.82 -10.70 4.47
CA VAL A 409 -16.26 -10.94 4.39
C VAL A 409 -16.48 -12.20 3.56
N GLU A 410 -17.35 -13.09 4.04
CA GLU A 410 -17.80 -14.27 3.29
C GLU A 410 -19.27 -14.15 2.93
N PHE A 411 -19.64 -14.61 1.71
CA PHE A 411 -21.01 -14.79 1.27
C PHE A 411 -21.24 -16.29 1.12
N VAL A 412 -21.93 -16.85 2.09
CA VAL A 412 -22.17 -18.30 2.18
C VAL A 412 -23.59 -18.60 1.66
N LYS A 413 -23.69 -19.43 0.63
CA LYS A 413 -24.98 -19.87 0.08
C LYS A 413 -25.74 -20.71 1.09
N TYR A 414 -27.08 -20.51 1.19
CA TYR A 414 -27.94 -21.31 2.07
C TYR A 414 -29.31 -21.59 1.44
#